data_588614bbce38c2a289b66e43d225ae95
#
_entry.id   588614bbce38c2a289b66e43d225ae95
#
_cell.length_a   1.000
_cell.length_b   1.000
_cell.length_c   1.000
_cell.angle_alpha   90.00
_cell.angle_beta   90.00
_cell.angle_gamma   90.00
#
_symmetry.space_group_name_H-M   'P 1'
#
loop_
_entity.id
_entity.type
_entity.pdbx_description
1 polymer ?
#
loop_
_entity_poly.entity_id
_entity_poly.type
_entity_poly.pdbx_seq_one_letter_code
_entity_poly.pdbx_strand_id
1 'polypeptide(L)'
;MLTRLKLYWELARPLTLLPPTLGVVSGAVSSLGARVGVTNITWRMAVTISLGAVCAATLNAASNIINQVYDEDIDRENKPHRPLPSGRISRGETLRLSLFLYAGAIVPTYWIVPAGRRECMVIFLLGALGTLIYSVPAFGRTKRHGLLANVTIAVPRGCLLKVAGWSMVSTVFDPEPWY
;
A
#
# COMPACT_ATOMS: atom_id res chain seq x y z
N MET A 1 14.07 -11.18 20.25
CA MET A 1 14.02 -10.32 19.04
C MET A 1 13.48 -11.07 17.82
N LEU A 2 14.04 -12.19 17.42
CA LEU A 2 13.58 -13.00 16.27
C LEU A 2 12.08 -13.38 16.32
N THR A 3 11.56 -13.71 17.52
CA THR A 3 10.15 -14.08 17.70
C THR A 3 9.18 -12.93 17.37
N ARG A 4 9.53 -11.68 17.73
CA ARG A 4 8.71 -10.50 17.44
C ARG A 4 8.71 -10.17 15.94
N LEU A 5 9.87 -10.22 15.27
CA LEU A 5 9.96 -10.01 13.82
C LEU A 5 9.12 -11.05 13.05
N LYS A 6 9.11 -12.31 13.50
CA LYS A 6 8.26 -13.35 12.91
C LYS A 6 6.77 -13.04 13.06
N LEU A 7 6.34 -12.52 14.22
CA LEU A 7 4.95 -12.10 14.44
C LEU A 7 4.57 -10.91 13.53
N TYR A 8 5.44 -9.91 13.39
CA TYR A 8 5.20 -8.77 12.51
C TYR A 8 5.12 -9.19 11.05
N TRP A 9 5.97 -10.14 10.63
CA TRP A 9 5.93 -10.73 9.29
C TRP A 9 4.62 -11.50 9.03
N GLU A 10 4.16 -12.27 10.02
CA GLU A 10 2.87 -12.98 9.95
C GLU A 10 1.69 -12.00 9.84
N LEU A 11 1.70 -10.90 10.60
CA LEU A 11 0.69 -9.84 10.53
C LEU A 11 0.69 -9.13 9.16
N ALA A 12 1.84 -8.88 8.58
CA ALA A 12 1.98 -8.22 7.29
C ALA A 12 1.41 -9.05 6.12
N ARG A 13 1.27 -10.38 6.27
CA ARG A 13 0.81 -11.32 5.24
C ARG A 13 1.66 -11.23 3.96
N PRO A 14 2.90 -11.71 3.98
CA PRO A 14 3.91 -11.44 2.94
C PRO A 14 3.47 -11.76 1.50
N LEU A 15 2.72 -12.83 1.28
CA LEU A 15 2.23 -13.19 -0.06
C LEU A 15 1.31 -12.13 -0.66
N THR A 16 0.62 -11.33 0.15
CA THR A 16 -0.26 -10.28 -0.32
C THR A 16 0.47 -8.97 -0.65
N LEU A 17 1.77 -8.90 -0.39
CA LEU A 17 2.60 -7.73 -0.71
C LEU A 17 3.03 -7.70 -2.18
N LEU A 18 3.02 -8.85 -2.85
CA LEU A 18 3.44 -8.98 -4.23
C LEU A 18 2.56 -8.20 -5.22
N PRO A 19 1.21 -8.29 -5.18
CA PRO A 19 0.37 -7.54 -6.12
C PRO A 19 0.57 -6.03 -6.11
N PRO A 20 0.63 -5.32 -4.96
CA PRO A 20 0.88 -3.87 -4.97
C PRO A 20 2.28 -3.51 -5.47
N THR A 21 3.30 -4.32 -5.17
CA THR A 21 4.65 -4.16 -5.72
C THR A 21 4.61 -4.22 -7.25
N LEU A 22 4.00 -5.25 -7.82
CA LEU A 22 3.86 -5.42 -9.26
C LEU A 22 3.01 -4.32 -9.89
N GLY A 23 1.97 -3.83 -9.21
CA GLY A 23 1.13 -2.72 -9.70
C GLY A 23 1.94 -1.44 -9.92
N VAL A 24 2.77 -1.06 -8.94
CA VAL A 24 3.66 0.10 -9.06
C VAL A 24 4.71 -0.11 -10.14
N VAL A 25 5.37 -1.26 -10.17
CA VAL A 25 6.38 -1.56 -11.19
C VAL A 25 5.75 -1.53 -12.59
N SER A 26 4.57 -2.11 -12.77
CA SER A 26 3.83 -2.10 -14.04
C SER A 26 3.54 -0.68 -14.52
N GLY A 27 3.03 0.19 -13.63
CA GLY A 27 2.77 1.59 -13.96
C GLY A 27 4.04 2.36 -14.35
N ALA A 28 5.14 2.14 -13.63
CA ALA A 28 6.43 2.74 -13.94
C ALA A 28 6.99 2.26 -15.27
N VAL A 29 6.92 0.95 -15.56
CA VAL A 29 7.37 0.37 -16.85
C VAL A 29 6.53 0.92 -18.01
N SER A 30 5.20 1.06 -17.81
CA SER A 30 4.35 1.69 -18.83
C SER A 30 4.77 3.13 -19.12
N SER A 31 5.08 3.92 -18.09
CA SER A 31 5.56 5.29 -18.23
C SER A 31 6.94 5.36 -18.91
N LEU A 32 7.86 4.45 -18.57
CA LEU A 32 9.17 4.34 -19.24
C LEU A 32 9.01 4.07 -20.74
N GLY A 33 8.14 3.13 -21.09
CA GLY A 33 7.88 2.79 -22.51
C GLY A 33 7.26 3.96 -23.29
N ALA A 34 6.31 4.66 -22.69
CA ALA A 34 5.57 5.74 -23.34
C ALA A 34 6.36 7.05 -23.46
N ARG A 35 7.24 7.37 -22.48
CA ARG A 35 7.82 8.71 -22.32
C ARG A 35 9.33 8.78 -22.40
N VAL A 36 10.03 7.73 -22.04
CA VAL A 36 11.49 7.75 -21.88
C VAL A 36 12.18 6.93 -22.96
N GLY A 37 11.60 5.81 -23.34
CA GLY A 37 12.24 4.78 -24.14
C GLY A 37 13.24 3.94 -23.32
N VAL A 38 13.35 2.65 -23.66
CA VAL A 38 14.15 1.68 -22.90
C VAL A 38 15.64 1.98 -22.86
N THR A 39 16.15 2.72 -23.84
CA THR A 39 17.58 3.11 -23.93
C THR A 39 17.98 4.24 -22.99
N ASN A 40 17.01 4.97 -22.44
CA ASN A 40 17.24 6.16 -21.62
C ASN A 40 16.95 5.93 -20.12
N ILE A 41 16.84 4.67 -19.70
CA ILE A 41 16.61 4.31 -18.29
C ILE A 41 17.86 4.63 -17.48
N THR A 42 17.71 5.51 -16.49
CA THR A 42 18.78 5.89 -15.59
C THR A 42 18.76 5.06 -14.31
N TRP A 43 19.91 4.92 -13.64
CA TRP A 43 20.00 4.32 -12.31
C TRP A 43 19.06 4.98 -11.30
N ARG A 44 18.93 6.30 -11.36
CA ARG A 44 17.99 7.04 -10.47
C ARG A 44 16.54 6.58 -10.66
N MET A 45 16.10 6.35 -11.90
CA MET A 45 14.76 5.82 -12.17
C MET A 45 14.58 4.43 -11.58
N ALA A 46 15.56 3.54 -11.76
CA ALA A 46 15.50 2.20 -11.18
C ALA A 46 15.39 2.23 -9.64
N VAL A 47 16.18 3.07 -8.97
CA VAL A 47 16.13 3.26 -7.51
C VAL A 47 14.77 3.84 -7.10
N THR A 48 14.27 4.87 -7.78
CA THR A 48 12.97 5.49 -7.50
C THR A 48 11.85 4.47 -7.58
N ILE A 49 11.80 3.68 -8.66
CA ILE A 49 10.78 2.64 -8.87
C ILE A 49 10.87 1.56 -7.79
N SER A 50 12.08 1.12 -7.45
CA SER A 50 12.30 0.11 -6.41
C SER A 50 11.84 0.59 -5.04
N LEU A 51 12.19 1.82 -4.66
CA LEU A 51 11.73 2.44 -3.40
C LEU A 51 10.21 2.60 -3.37
N GLY A 52 9.61 3.03 -4.48
CA GLY A 52 8.16 3.15 -4.61
C GLY A 52 7.45 1.81 -4.48
N ALA A 53 8.01 0.74 -5.06
CA ALA A 53 7.49 -0.62 -4.92
C ALA A 53 7.57 -1.12 -3.47
N VAL A 54 8.66 -0.81 -2.74
CA VAL A 54 8.79 -1.08 -1.30
C VAL A 54 7.75 -0.28 -0.51
N CYS A 55 7.55 1.00 -0.82
CA CYS A 55 6.52 1.82 -0.17
C CYS A 55 5.11 1.23 -0.40
N ALA A 56 4.79 0.74 -1.60
CA ALA A 56 3.51 0.11 -1.90
C ALA A 56 3.30 -1.20 -1.11
N ALA A 57 4.32 -2.04 -1.03
CA ALA A 57 4.30 -3.24 -0.19
C ALA A 57 4.07 -2.88 1.29
N THR A 58 4.79 -1.86 1.79
CA THR A 58 4.67 -1.37 3.17
C THR A 58 3.27 -0.82 3.46
N LEU A 59 2.68 -0.06 2.52
CA LEU A 59 1.30 0.43 2.63
C LEU A 59 0.29 -0.72 2.72
N ASN A 60 0.48 -1.74 1.90
CA ASN A 60 -0.38 -2.93 1.94
C ASN A 60 -0.21 -3.72 3.25
N ALA A 61 1.02 -3.84 3.78
CA ALA A 61 1.28 -4.43 5.09
C ALA A 61 0.53 -3.66 6.20
N ALA A 62 0.64 -2.32 6.22
CA ALA A 62 -0.09 -1.46 7.15
C ALA A 62 -1.60 -1.71 7.07
N SER A 63 -2.15 -1.77 5.84
CA SER A 63 -3.56 -2.08 5.57
C SER A 63 -3.97 -3.46 6.09
N ASN A 64 -3.15 -4.48 5.88
CA ASN A 64 -3.43 -5.83 6.39
C ASN A 64 -3.47 -5.87 7.92
N ILE A 65 -2.57 -5.13 8.56
CA ILE A 65 -2.45 -5.08 10.03
C ILE A 65 -3.63 -4.31 10.63
N ILE A 66 -3.97 -3.13 10.11
CA ILE A 66 -5.11 -2.34 10.62
C ILE A 66 -6.42 -3.11 10.44
N ASN A 67 -6.57 -3.84 9.32
CA ASN A 67 -7.73 -4.67 9.08
C ASN A 67 -7.88 -5.77 10.15
N GLN A 68 -6.78 -6.42 10.57
CA GLN A 68 -6.79 -7.42 11.62
C GLN A 68 -7.16 -6.83 13.00
N VAL A 69 -6.75 -5.59 13.28
CA VAL A 69 -7.15 -4.89 14.53
C VAL A 69 -8.67 -4.73 14.62
N TYR A 70 -9.33 -4.39 13.51
CA TYR A 70 -10.78 -4.19 13.48
C TYR A 70 -11.59 -5.46 13.19
N ASP A 71 -10.92 -6.55 12.84
CA ASP A 71 -11.53 -7.87 12.64
C ASP A 71 -11.24 -8.84 13.80
N GLU A 72 -10.61 -8.39 14.88
CA GLU A 72 -10.17 -9.24 15.98
C GLU A 72 -11.27 -10.18 16.49
N ASP A 73 -12.49 -9.66 16.73
CA ASP A 73 -13.61 -10.45 17.24
C ASP A 73 -14.04 -11.54 16.24
N ILE A 74 -14.14 -11.17 14.97
CA ILE A 74 -14.47 -12.11 13.88
C ILE A 74 -13.34 -13.14 13.69
N ASP A 75 -12.09 -12.71 13.79
CA ASP A 75 -10.94 -13.58 13.65
C ASP A 75 -10.75 -14.51 14.86
N ARG A 76 -11.26 -14.19 16.05
CA ARG A 76 -11.28 -15.11 17.20
C ARG A 76 -12.09 -16.38 16.92
N GLU A 77 -13.19 -16.25 16.20
CA GLU A 77 -14.02 -17.39 15.84
C GLU A 77 -13.48 -18.14 14.62
N ASN A 78 -13.09 -17.39 13.56
CA ASN A 78 -12.76 -17.99 12.28
C ASN A 78 -11.28 -18.32 12.10
N LYS A 79 -10.38 -17.60 12.78
CA LYS A 79 -8.91 -17.70 12.63
C LYS A 79 -8.18 -17.52 13.96
N PRO A 80 -8.50 -18.33 15.00
CA PRO A 80 -7.98 -18.15 16.36
C PRO A 80 -6.45 -18.28 16.45
N HIS A 81 -5.82 -18.91 15.46
CA HIS A 81 -4.36 -19.09 15.38
C HIS A 81 -3.58 -17.83 14.98
N ARG A 82 -4.25 -16.78 14.48
CA ARG A 82 -3.59 -15.52 14.11
C ARG A 82 -2.95 -14.81 15.31
N PRO A 83 -1.88 -14.01 15.11
CA PRO A 83 -1.14 -13.38 16.20
C PRO A 83 -2.01 -12.57 17.18
N LEU A 84 -2.94 -11.77 16.68
CA LEU A 84 -3.78 -10.92 17.52
C LEU A 84 -4.88 -11.70 18.25
N PRO A 85 -5.73 -12.50 17.59
CA PRO A 85 -6.74 -13.33 18.27
C PRO A 85 -6.16 -14.32 19.28
N SER A 86 -4.98 -14.88 19.02
CA SER A 86 -4.29 -15.82 19.91
C SER A 86 -3.63 -15.17 21.13
N GLY A 87 -3.65 -13.83 21.24
CA GLY A 87 -3.01 -13.10 22.33
C GLY A 87 -1.47 -13.05 22.26
N ARG A 88 -0.84 -13.53 21.17
CA ARG A 88 0.62 -13.47 20.98
C ARG A 88 1.16 -12.05 20.82
N ILE A 89 0.29 -11.09 20.46
CA ILE A 89 0.57 -9.67 20.34
C ILE A 89 -0.63 -8.88 20.84
N SER A 90 -0.38 -7.72 21.47
CA SER A 90 -1.45 -6.87 21.97
C SER A 90 -2.07 -6.02 20.85
N ARG A 91 -3.36 -5.67 20.99
CA ARG A 91 -4.08 -4.76 20.10
C ARG A 91 -3.35 -3.41 19.95
N GLY A 92 -2.85 -2.84 21.05
CA GLY A 92 -2.16 -1.55 21.06
C GLY A 92 -0.81 -1.62 20.31
N GLU A 93 -0.06 -2.72 20.45
CA GLU A 93 1.19 -2.93 19.70
C GLU A 93 0.90 -3.08 18.20
N THR A 94 -0.13 -3.87 17.85
CA THR A 94 -0.55 -4.08 16.46
C THR A 94 -0.98 -2.77 15.79
N LEU A 95 -1.74 -1.92 16.51
CA LEU A 95 -2.16 -0.61 16.00
C LEU A 95 -0.95 0.32 15.78
N ARG A 96 -0.03 0.41 16.76
CA ARG A 96 1.19 1.23 16.61
C ARG A 96 2.05 0.77 15.44
N LEU A 97 2.20 -0.54 15.26
CA LEU A 97 2.92 -1.10 14.11
C LEU A 97 2.27 -0.68 12.79
N SER A 98 0.94 -0.78 12.68
CA SER A 98 0.22 -0.34 11.48
C SER A 98 0.46 1.14 11.18
N LEU A 99 0.31 2.02 12.18
CA LEU A 99 0.52 3.46 12.02
C LEU A 99 1.97 3.80 11.62
N PHE A 100 2.94 3.12 12.22
CA PHE A 100 4.35 3.26 11.86
C PHE A 100 4.60 2.86 10.39
N LEU A 101 4.00 1.76 9.93
CA LEU A 101 4.12 1.31 8.55
C LEU A 101 3.39 2.25 7.58
N TYR A 102 2.24 2.84 7.95
CA TYR A 102 1.60 3.88 7.13
C TYR A 102 2.53 5.08 6.94
N ALA A 103 3.13 5.57 8.02
CA ALA A 103 4.09 6.66 7.94
C ALA A 103 5.31 6.28 7.10
N GLY A 104 5.89 5.09 7.32
CA GLY A 104 7.02 4.56 6.56
C GLY A 104 6.73 4.32 5.07
N ALA A 105 5.46 4.10 4.71
CA ALA A 105 5.05 3.97 3.31
C ALA A 105 4.84 5.32 2.62
N ILE A 106 4.30 6.31 3.32
CA ILE A 106 3.87 7.58 2.73
C ILE A 106 5.00 8.62 2.75
N VAL A 107 5.67 8.79 3.90
CA VAL A 107 6.66 9.86 4.08
C VAL A 107 7.80 9.81 3.05
N PRO A 108 8.40 8.65 2.72
CA PRO A 108 9.47 8.59 1.73
C PRO A 108 9.03 9.03 0.33
N THR A 109 7.75 8.86 -0.02
CA THR A 109 7.23 9.19 -1.36
C THR A 109 7.32 10.69 -1.67
N TYR A 110 7.49 11.53 -0.65
CA TYR A 110 7.73 12.96 -0.82
C TYR A 110 9.08 13.26 -1.50
N TRP A 111 10.12 12.46 -1.22
CA TRP A 111 11.47 12.66 -1.74
C TRP A 111 11.84 11.74 -2.91
N ILE A 112 11.10 10.67 -3.11
CA ILE A 112 11.38 9.70 -4.19
C ILE A 112 11.28 10.36 -5.58
N VAL A 113 10.33 11.28 -5.74
CA VAL A 113 10.06 11.97 -7.01
C VAL A 113 10.80 13.32 -7.05
N PRO A 114 11.24 13.80 -8.24
CA PRO A 114 11.94 15.07 -8.36
C PRO A 114 11.20 16.24 -7.70
N ALA A 115 11.98 17.23 -7.21
CA ALA A 115 11.43 18.40 -6.51
C ALA A 115 10.35 19.10 -7.35
N GLY A 116 9.24 19.43 -6.69
CA GLY A 116 8.07 20.09 -7.31
C GLY A 116 6.93 19.14 -7.69
N ARG A 117 7.17 17.84 -7.84
CA ARG A 117 6.10 16.86 -8.12
C ARG A 117 5.69 16.16 -6.82
N ARG A 118 4.46 16.42 -6.36
CA ARG A 118 3.89 15.84 -5.13
C ARG A 118 2.88 14.73 -5.43
N GLU A 119 2.68 14.40 -6.68
CA GLU A 119 1.66 13.48 -7.17
C GLU A 119 1.77 12.11 -6.52
N CYS A 120 2.99 11.57 -6.44
CA CYS A 120 3.24 10.25 -5.84
C CYS A 120 2.75 10.21 -4.39
N MET A 121 3.13 11.20 -3.58
CA MET A 121 2.70 11.26 -2.18
C MET A 121 1.17 11.39 -2.05
N VAL A 122 0.54 12.23 -2.88
CA VAL A 122 -0.93 12.40 -2.88
C VAL A 122 -1.61 11.08 -3.23
N ILE A 123 -1.11 10.34 -4.22
CA ILE A 123 -1.67 9.04 -4.63
C ILE A 123 -1.53 8.02 -3.49
N PHE A 124 -0.39 7.98 -2.80
CA PHE A 124 -0.20 7.10 -1.63
C PHE A 124 -1.11 7.49 -0.47
N LEU A 125 -1.33 8.78 -0.22
CA LEU A 125 -2.30 9.26 0.78
C LEU A 125 -3.73 8.83 0.42
N LEU A 126 -4.15 8.97 -0.83
CA LEU A 126 -5.46 8.50 -1.30
C LEU A 126 -5.60 6.98 -1.17
N GLY A 127 -4.54 6.24 -1.50
CA GLY A 127 -4.48 4.79 -1.28
C GLY A 127 -4.64 4.42 0.20
N ALA A 128 -3.91 5.09 1.09
CA ALA A 128 -4.02 4.90 2.53
C ALA A 128 -5.44 5.20 3.04
N LEU A 129 -6.01 6.34 2.62
CA LEU A 129 -7.38 6.72 2.97
C LEU A 129 -8.38 5.64 2.52
N GLY A 130 -8.26 5.12 1.30
CA GLY A 130 -9.10 4.02 0.81
C GLY A 130 -9.03 2.77 1.70
N THR A 131 -7.83 2.41 2.19
CA THR A 131 -7.68 1.26 3.10
C THR A 131 -8.28 1.52 4.49
N LEU A 132 -8.22 2.76 4.98
CA LEU A 132 -8.85 3.15 6.24
C LEU A 132 -10.38 3.15 6.12
N ILE A 133 -10.93 3.73 5.05
CA ILE A 133 -12.37 3.71 4.74
C ILE A 133 -12.88 2.26 4.66
N TYR A 134 -12.10 1.37 4.06
CA TYR A 134 -12.45 -0.04 3.96
C TYR A 134 -12.53 -0.74 5.32
N SER A 135 -11.57 -0.49 6.23
CA SER A 135 -11.36 -1.29 7.43
C SER A 135 -11.90 -0.66 8.71
N VAL A 136 -11.79 0.67 8.86
CA VAL A 136 -11.98 1.37 10.13
C VAL A 136 -13.44 1.82 10.30
N PRO A 137 -14.10 1.48 11.43
CA PRO A 137 -15.51 1.85 11.68
C PRO A 137 -15.78 3.36 11.62
N ALA A 138 -14.87 4.17 12.15
CA ALA A 138 -15.00 5.63 12.15
C ALA A 138 -15.05 6.24 10.73
N PHE A 139 -14.54 5.52 9.71
CA PHE A 139 -14.56 5.93 8.31
C PHE A 139 -15.61 5.18 7.46
N GLY A 140 -16.56 4.48 8.11
CA GLY A 140 -17.69 3.82 7.44
C GLY A 140 -17.51 2.32 7.22
N ARG A 141 -16.29 1.75 7.37
CA ARG A 141 -16.02 0.28 7.26
C ARG A 141 -16.74 -0.36 6.08
N THR A 142 -16.45 0.16 4.88
CA THR A 142 -17.16 -0.20 3.63
C THR A 142 -17.13 -1.69 3.28
N LYS A 143 -16.19 -2.45 3.84
CA LYS A 143 -16.14 -3.92 3.67
C LYS A 143 -17.40 -4.66 4.10
N ARG A 144 -18.29 -4.03 4.87
CA ARG A 144 -19.60 -4.57 5.25
C ARG A 144 -20.70 -4.34 4.19
N HIS A 145 -20.41 -3.52 3.18
CA HIS A 145 -21.36 -3.08 2.17
C HIS A 145 -20.92 -3.57 0.79
N GLY A 146 -21.42 -4.70 0.34
CA GLY A 146 -21.10 -5.43 -0.89
C GLY A 146 -20.42 -4.63 -2.02
N LEU A 147 -21.16 -3.79 -2.75
CA LEU A 147 -20.62 -3.01 -3.87
C LEU A 147 -19.55 -1.98 -3.41
N LEU A 148 -19.78 -1.29 -2.30
CA LEU A 148 -18.82 -0.31 -1.77
C LEU A 148 -17.50 -0.98 -1.35
N ALA A 149 -17.55 -2.20 -0.82
CA ALA A 149 -16.35 -2.97 -0.52
C ALA A 149 -15.50 -3.21 -1.77
N ASN A 150 -16.15 -3.59 -2.88
CA ASN A 150 -15.45 -3.83 -4.13
C ASN A 150 -14.82 -2.56 -4.70
N VAL A 151 -15.55 -1.44 -4.71
CA VAL A 151 -15.04 -0.15 -5.20
C VAL A 151 -13.87 0.34 -4.36
N THR A 152 -13.97 0.31 -3.02
CA THR A 152 -12.90 0.76 -2.12
C THR A 152 -11.63 -0.10 -2.16
N ILE A 153 -11.71 -1.33 -2.67
CA ILE A 153 -10.53 -2.15 -2.95
C ILE A 153 -10.04 -1.96 -4.39
N ALA A 154 -10.94 -1.95 -5.36
CA ALA A 154 -10.60 -1.93 -6.77
C ALA A 154 -9.89 -0.64 -7.17
N VAL A 155 -10.33 0.51 -6.67
CA VAL A 155 -9.72 1.81 -6.99
C VAL A 155 -8.27 1.87 -6.52
N PRO A 156 -7.92 1.64 -5.23
CA PRO A 156 -6.52 1.66 -4.81
C PRO A 156 -5.65 0.61 -5.51
N ARG A 157 -6.13 -0.62 -5.64
CA ARG A 157 -5.34 -1.74 -6.17
C ARG A 157 -5.27 -1.79 -7.68
N GLY A 158 -6.34 -1.43 -8.38
CA GLY A 158 -6.42 -1.50 -9.84
C GLY A 158 -5.92 -0.24 -10.53
N CYS A 159 -6.20 0.94 -9.98
CA CYS A 159 -5.88 2.23 -10.57
C CYS A 159 -4.72 2.94 -9.87
N LEU A 160 -4.88 3.28 -8.58
CA LEU A 160 -3.91 4.15 -7.89
C LEU A 160 -2.49 3.59 -7.87
N LEU A 161 -2.30 2.27 -7.77
CA LEU A 161 -0.97 1.67 -7.78
C LEU A 161 -0.24 1.86 -9.11
N LYS A 162 -0.96 1.72 -10.24
CA LYS A 162 -0.38 1.97 -11.57
C LYS A 162 -0.06 3.44 -11.76
N VAL A 163 -0.99 4.32 -11.38
CA VAL A 163 -0.79 5.77 -11.48
C VAL A 163 0.35 6.23 -10.55
N ALA A 164 0.49 5.63 -9.35
CA ALA A 164 1.64 5.87 -8.48
C ALA A 164 2.97 5.49 -9.16
N GLY A 165 3.02 4.32 -9.80
CA GLY A 165 4.19 3.89 -10.57
C GLY A 165 4.50 4.84 -11.73
N TRP A 166 3.49 5.25 -12.49
CA TRP A 166 3.63 6.24 -13.55
C TRP A 166 4.22 7.55 -13.04
N SER A 167 3.71 8.07 -11.91
CA SER A 167 4.16 9.33 -11.31
C SER A 167 5.63 9.36 -10.89
N MET A 168 6.26 8.20 -10.76
CA MET A 168 7.70 8.10 -10.46
C MET A 168 8.58 8.43 -11.65
N VAL A 169 8.07 8.32 -12.87
CA VAL A 169 8.79 8.55 -14.13
C VAL A 169 8.30 9.84 -14.80
N SER A 170 6.98 9.99 -14.97
CA SER A 170 6.34 11.12 -15.66
C SER A 170 5.22 11.73 -14.85
N THR A 171 4.70 12.90 -15.25
CA THR A 171 3.56 13.51 -14.58
C THR A 171 2.28 12.71 -14.83
N VAL A 172 1.36 12.76 -13.86
CA VAL A 172 0.02 12.15 -13.96
C VAL A 172 -1.01 13.09 -14.60
N PHE A 173 -0.64 14.33 -14.91
CA PHE A 173 -1.51 15.30 -15.58
C PHE A 173 -1.61 15.07 -17.09
N ASP A 174 -0.73 14.22 -17.63
CA ASP A 174 -0.87 13.72 -18.99
C ASP A 174 -2.01 12.68 -19.05
N PRO A 175 -2.73 12.55 -20.19
CA PRO A 175 -3.90 11.67 -20.26
C PRO A 175 -3.58 10.17 -20.20
N GLU A 176 -2.38 9.74 -20.63
CA GLU A 176 -2.02 8.34 -20.83
C GLU A 176 -2.06 7.45 -19.57
N PRO A 177 -1.78 7.93 -18.34
CA PRO A 177 -1.86 7.06 -17.16
C PRO A 177 -3.30 6.65 -16.78
N TRP A 178 -4.32 7.23 -17.42
CA TRP A 178 -5.72 7.07 -17.04
C TRP A 178 -6.50 6.08 -17.93
N TYR A 179 -5.90 5.53 -18.99
CA TYR A 179 -6.50 4.48 -19.85
C TYR A 179 -5.54 3.35 -20.24
#